data_af5abbeaae09b68bb3c782a76ea4db1b
#
_entry.id   af5abbeaae09b68bb3c782a76ea4db1b
#
_cell.length_a   1.000
_cell.length_b   1.000
_cell.length_c   1.000
_cell.angle_alpha   90.00
_cell.angle_beta   90.00
_cell.angle_gamma   90.00
#
_symmetry.space_group_name_H-M   'P 1'
#
loop_
_entity.id
_entity.type
_entity.pdbx_description
1 polymer ?
#
loop_
_entity_poly.entity_id
_entity_poly.type
_entity_poly.pdbx_seq_one_letter_code
_entity_poly.pdbx_strand_id
1 'polypeptide(L)'
;MARKIIKNISPLEIKNPKQIDLLSPWNLKKISKVECIRKSDAKKILKIANDFFVNENLHITKKQRIDILKKTIKLLAKNSKKFSDLIALEGGKPLKDSKVEVARAINGLELCIDALKKCHGTEIPMSLNEASSDKMAYTKKYPVGPIFAISAFNHPLNLIVHQVGPAIASGCPIIIKPALDTPATCYEFINLLIESGLPAGFCQMINTDDHSITEIFIKDDIIAFFSFIGSSKVGWKLKSKLSAGTKCALEHGGIASVIIDKDTNIRKVMPSIIRGAFYHAGQVCVSIQKVIVHEEIVDEFLSLMSQSIKKLKVGDPSKNTTDVGPLIRPGELERIHKLIQKSIKNGAKLVCGGKAKSKTTYECTVIKNPKPNDEINKVEIFGPVLCVYEYKGLEDAIEKANHDLYAFQSSIFTNNLDSAMQSFEKLQAKSVFINEQTAFRVDWMPFGGIKHSGEGVGGIDYTFSDLMYDKLLIINSKKITN
;
A
#
# COMPACT_ATOMS: atom_id res chain seq x y z
N MET A 1 -0.21 20.22 15.07
CA MET A 1 -1.02 19.48 16.08
C MET A 1 -2.21 18.85 15.38
N ALA A 2 -2.57 17.61 15.75
CA ALA A 2 -3.80 17.00 15.26
C ALA A 2 -5.04 17.76 15.77
N ARG A 3 -6.14 17.71 15.02
CA ARG A 3 -7.42 18.32 15.44
C ARG A 3 -7.97 17.58 16.66
N LYS A 4 -8.73 18.30 17.51
CA LYS A 4 -9.39 17.67 18.68
C LYS A 4 -10.34 16.54 18.29
N ILE A 5 -11.01 16.68 17.13
CA ILE A 5 -11.95 15.70 16.58
C ILE A 5 -11.70 15.55 15.09
N ILE A 6 -11.56 14.30 14.64
CA ILE A 6 -11.50 13.91 13.23
C ILE A 6 -12.89 13.46 12.83
N LYS A 7 -13.53 14.25 11.98
CA LYS A 7 -14.89 14.01 11.50
C LYS A 7 -14.88 13.12 10.25
N ASN A 8 -16.03 12.55 9.91
CA ASN A 8 -16.26 12.07 8.57
C ASN A 8 -16.37 13.27 7.60
N ILE A 9 -15.98 13.09 6.35
CA ILE A 9 -16.13 14.11 5.30
C ILE A 9 -17.17 13.62 4.31
N SER A 10 -18.32 14.27 4.31
CA SER A 10 -19.44 13.99 3.40
C SER A 10 -20.36 15.22 3.45
N PRO A 11 -21.16 15.49 2.39
CA PRO A 11 -22.26 16.45 2.49
C PRO A 11 -23.33 16.03 3.50
N LEU A 12 -23.34 14.75 3.90
CA LEU A 12 -24.27 14.23 4.91
C LEU A 12 -23.87 14.68 6.31
N GLU A 13 -24.75 15.38 7.01
CA GLU A 13 -24.60 15.63 8.45
C GLU A 13 -24.87 14.35 9.25
N ILE A 14 -23.86 13.88 9.97
CA ILE A 14 -23.96 12.69 10.84
C ILE A 14 -24.34 13.15 12.25
N LYS A 15 -25.57 12.87 12.65
CA LYS A 15 -26.09 13.25 13.98
C LYS A 15 -25.60 12.26 15.05
N ASN A 16 -25.11 12.78 16.18
CA ASN A 16 -24.66 12.00 17.34
C ASN A 16 -23.74 10.80 16.96
N PRO A 17 -22.58 11.05 16.30
CA PRO A 17 -21.69 9.97 15.90
C PRO A 17 -21.08 9.30 17.13
N LYS A 18 -20.85 7.98 17.04
CA LYS A 18 -19.97 7.29 18.00
C LYS A 18 -18.57 7.88 17.87
N GLN A 19 -17.90 8.11 18.98
CA GLN A 19 -16.52 8.62 19.00
C GLN A 19 -15.60 7.58 19.64
N ILE A 20 -14.45 7.35 19.03
CA ILE A 20 -13.38 6.51 19.54
C ILE A 20 -12.11 7.35 19.74
N ASP A 21 -11.24 6.95 20.65
CA ASP A 21 -9.99 7.66 20.90
C ASP A 21 -8.91 7.22 19.90
N LEU A 22 -8.24 8.20 19.28
CA LEU A 22 -7.02 8.00 18.52
C LEU A 22 -5.83 8.17 19.46
N LEU A 23 -4.97 7.16 19.53
CA LEU A 23 -3.82 7.13 20.40
C LEU A 23 -2.50 7.21 19.62
N SER A 24 -1.51 7.88 20.17
CA SER A 24 -0.15 7.81 19.63
C SER A 24 0.47 6.44 19.88
N PRO A 25 0.99 5.77 18.85
CA PRO A 25 1.65 4.47 19.05
C PRO A 25 2.94 4.58 19.88
N TRP A 26 3.56 5.77 19.95
CA TRP A 26 4.79 5.97 20.73
C TRP A 26 4.57 5.91 22.23
N ASN A 27 3.57 6.62 22.74
CA ASN A 27 3.39 6.82 24.19
C ASN A 27 1.97 6.49 24.67
N LEU A 28 1.10 6.01 23.78
CA LEU A 28 -0.31 5.68 24.01
C LEU A 28 -1.15 6.85 24.55
N LYS A 29 -0.64 8.07 24.44
CA LYS A 29 -1.41 9.27 24.78
C LYS A 29 -2.45 9.56 23.70
N LYS A 30 -3.59 10.04 24.11
CA LYS A 30 -4.66 10.47 23.23
C LYS A 30 -4.21 11.65 22.37
N ILE A 31 -4.36 11.49 21.05
CA ILE A 31 -4.09 12.52 20.03
C ILE A 31 -5.37 13.27 19.70
N SER A 32 -6.47 12.53 19.50
CA SER A 32 -7.75 13.04 18.97
C SER A 32 -8.89 12.11 19.34
N LYS A 33 -10.11 12.52 18.98
CA LYS A 33 -11.27 11.62 18.85
C LYS A 33 -11.61 11.43 17.38
N VAL A 34 -12.11 10.26 17.00
CA VAL A 34 -12.54 9.92 15.64
C VAL A 34 -14.04 9.65 15.66
N GLU A 35 -14.78 10.37 14.84
CA GLU A 35 -16.21 10.14 14.65
C GLU A 35 -16.44 8.99 13.69
N CYS A 36 -17.27 8.02 14.08
CA CYS A 36 -17.67 6.89 13.25
C CYS A 36 -19.07 7.08 12.70
N ILE A 37 -19.30 6.66 11.44
CA ILE A 37 -20.63 6.63 10.83
C ILE A 37 -21.49 5.54 11.47
N ARG A 38 -22.80 5.67 11.35
CA ARG A 38 -23.78 4.65 11.73
C ARG A 38 -24.22 3.84 10.52
N LYS A 39 -24.82 2.69 10.78
CA LYS A 39 -25.38 1.80 9.74
C LYS A 39 -26.41 2.52 8.86
N SER A 40 -27.22 3.39 9.45
CA SER A 40 -28.24 4.20 8.75
C SER A 40 -27.66 5.24 7.77
N ASP A 41 -26.38 5.60 7.94
CA ASP A 41 -25.74 6.63 7.12
C ASP A 41 -25.15 6.04 5.82
N ALA A 42 -24.82 4.73 5.81
CA ALA A 42 -24.10 4.08 4.71
C ALA A 42 -24.82 4.21 3.36
N LYS A 43 -26.13 3.92 3.30
CA LYS A 43 -26.93 4.03 2.06
C LYS A 43 -27.02 5.46 1.54
N LYS A 44 -27.04 6.47 2.43
CA LYS A 44 -27.06 7.88 2.02
C LYS A 44 -25.72 8.31 1.43
N ILE A 45 -24.62 7.84 2.01
CA ILE A 45 -23.25 8.07 1.51
C ILE A 45 -23.06 7.45 0.13
N LEU A 46 -23.54 6.21 -0.06
CA LEU A 46 -23.55 5.54 -1.36
C LEU A 46 -24.36 6.33 -2.41
N LYS A 47 -25.58 6.77 -2.02
CA LYS A 47 -26.42 7.57 -2.91
C LYS A 47 -25.71 8.85 -3.35
N ILE A 48 -25.05 9.58 -2.44
CA ILE A 48 -24.30 10.79 -2.78
C ILE A 48 -23.20 10.47 -3.80
N ALA A 49 -22.41 9.40 -3.62
CA ALA A 49 -21.38 9.00 -4.56
C ALA A 49 -21.98 8.67 -5.94
N ASN A 50 -23.12 7.96 -5.97
CA ASN A 50 -23.82 7.65 -7.21
C ASN A 50 -24.35 8.91 -7.91
N ASP A 51 -24.94 9.86 -7.17
CA ASP A 51 -25.44 11.10 -7.72
C ASP A 51 -24.31 11.89 -8.42
N PHE A 52 -23.10 11.91 -7.87
CA PHE A 52 -21.91 12.51 -8.50
C PHE A 52 -21.44 11.78 -9.76
N PHE A 53 -21.83 10.54 -9.94
CA PHE A 53 -21.50 9.76 -11.13
C PHE A 53 -22.56 9.85 -12.24
N VAL A 54 -23.84 9.81 -11.88
CA VAL A 54 -24.94 9.76 -12.87
C VAL A 54 -25.50 11.13 -13.26
N ASN A 55 -25.37 12.15 -12.38
CA ASN A 55 -25.89 13.49 -12.66
C ASN A 55 -24.84 14.34 -13.35
N GLU A 56 -25.03 14.59 -14.66
CA GLU A 56 -24.12 15.36 -15.49
C GLU A 56 -23.81 16.76 -14.95
N ASN A 57 -24.75 17.39 -14.24
CA ASN A 57 -24.54 18.71 -13.64
C ASN A 57 -23.52 18.71 -12.49
N LEU A 58 -23.21 17.53 -11.92
CA LEU A 58 -22.23 17.36 -10.86
C LEU A 58 -20.87 16.88 -11.41
N HIS A 59 -20.76 16.63 -12.70
CA HIS A 59 -19.52 16.15 -13.29
C HIS A 59 -18.42 17.19 -13.24
N ILE A 60 -17.22 16.73 -12.90
CA ILE A 60 -16.01 17.56 -12.87
C ILE A 60 -15.24 17.33 -14.18
N THR A 61 -15.08 18.37 -14.98
CA THR A 61 -14.39 18.29 -16.27
C THR A 61 -12.92 17.89 -16.12
N LYS A 62 -12.31 17.33 -17.17
CA LYS A 62 -10.86 17.01 -17.17
C LYS A 62 -10.00 18.20 -16.75
N LYS A 63 -10.32 19.41 -17.24
CA LYS A 63 -9.61 20.63 -16.88
C LYS A 63 -9.70 20.93 -15.37
N GLN A 64 -10.92 20.90 -14.84
CA GLN A 64 -11.13 21.14 -13.40
C GLN A 64 -10.39 20.13 -12.53
N ARG A 65 -10.39 18.84 -12.88
CA ARG A 65 -9.64 17.79 -12.17
C ARG A 65 -8.14 18.06 -12.16
N ILE A 66 -7.56 18.48 -13.30
CA ILE A 66 -6.16 18.89 -13.39
C ILE A 66 -5.89 20.11 -12.48
N ASP A 67 -6.76 21.12 -12.52
CA ASP A 67 -6.58 22.35 -11.73
C ASP A 67 -6.68 22.06 -10.23
N ILE A 68 -7.62 21.20 -9.80
CA ILE A 68 -7.75 20.73 -8.41
C ILE A 68 -6.47 20.00 -7.97
N LEU A 69 -6.00 19.03 -8.75
CA LEU A 69 -4.78 18.27 -8.41
C LEU A 69 -3.55 19.19 -8.33
N LYS A 70 -3.37 20.12 -9.28
CA LYS A 70 -2.28 21.11 -9.24
C LYS A 70 -2.32 22.01 -8.00
N LYS A 71 -3.52 22.47 -7.61
CA LYS A 71 -3.67 23.29 -6.41
C LYS A 71 -3.40 22.47 -5.15
N THR A 72 -3.87 21.21 -5.12
CA THR A 72 -3.60 20.28 -4.01
C THR A 72 -2.11 20.01 -3.84
N ILE A 73 -1.36 19.80 -4.93
CA ILE A 73 0.10 19.65 -4.93
C ILE A 73 0.76 20.86 -4.24
N LYS A 74 0.39 22.08 -4.63
CA LYS A 74 0.95 23.31 -4.03
C LYS A 74 0.61 23.41 -2.55
N LEU A 75 -0.63 23.11 -2.15
CA LEU A 75 -1.04 23.13 -0.76
C LEU A 75 -0.34 22.05 0.08
N LEU A 76 -0.19 20.84 -0.47
CA LEU A 76 0.49 19.75 0.21
C LEU A 76 1.99 20.07 0.40
N ALA A 77 2.65 20.61 -0.62
CA ALA A 77 4.04 21.05 -0.54
C ALA A 77 4.23 22.13 0.54
N LYS A 78 3.34 23.14 0.59
CA LYS A 78 3.35 24.18 1.63
C LYS A 78 3.15 23.60 3.03
N ASN A 79 2.37 22.54 3.17
CA ASN A 79 2.06 21.87 4.42
C ASN A 79 2.92 20.64 4.72
N SER A 80 4.01 20.38 3.96
CA SER A 80 4.81 19.16 4.03
C SER A 80 5.31 18.84 5.44
N LYS A 81 5.74 19.85 6.21
CA LYS A 81 6.14 19.69 7.61
C LYS A 81 4.98 19.20 8.47
N LYS A 82 3.79 19.82 8.35
CA LYS A 82 2.59 19.43 9.09
C LYS A 82 2.23 17.97 8.84
N PHE A 83 2.25 17.53 7.56
CA PHE A 83 1.94 16.16 7.21
C PHE A 83 3.00 15.17 7.72
N SER A 84 4.29 15.51 7.60
CA SER A 84 5.36 14.65 8.12
C SER A 84 5.25 14.47 9.64
N ASP A 85 4.99 15.57 10.38
CA ASP A 85 4.80 15.53 11.83
C ASP A 85 3.55 14.70 12.21
N LEU A 86 2.48 14.81 11.42
CA LEU A 86 1.23 14.08 11.66
C LEU A 86 1.38 12.58 11.40
N ILE A 87 2.04 12.19 10.32
CA ILE A 87 2.38 10.79 10.00
C ILE A 87 3.21 10.17 11.14
N ALA A 88 4.21 10.89 11.64
CA ALA A 88 5.01 10.45 12.76
C ALA A 88 4.19 10.30 14.05
N LEU A 89 3.26 11.23 14.30
CA LEU A 89 2.45 11.27 15.51
C LEU A 89 1.43 10.12 15.58
N GLU A 90 0.65 9.90 14.50
CA GLU A 90 -0.42 8.90 14.50
C GLU A 90 0.03 7.52 14.04
N GLY A 91 1.00 7.44 13.11
CA GLY A 91 1.50 6.18 12.54
C GLY A 91 2.78 5.65 13.19
N GLY A 92 3.46 6.45 14.02
CA GLY A 92 4.72 6.06 14.63
C GLY A 92 5.90 5.95 13.65
N LYS A 93 5.73 6.40 12.42
CA LYS A 93 6.79 6.37 11.41
C LYS A 93 7.87 7.40 11.73
N PRO A 94 9.18 7.05 11.70
CA PRO A 94 10.25 8.01 11.93
C PRO A 94 10.11 9.25 11.03
N LEU A 95 10.35 10.42 11.60
CA LEU A 95 10.14 11.71 10.91
C LEU A 95 10.88 11.82 9.57
N LYS A 96 12.11 11.24 9.48
CA LYS A 96 12.88 11.19 8.23
C LYS A 96 12.14 10.41 7.13
N ASP A 97 11.49 9.30 7.50
CA ASP A 97 10.74 8.45 6.58
C ASP A 97 9.36 9.05 6.25
N SER A 98 8.76 9.77 7.20
CA SER A 98 7.53 10.54 6.99
C SER A 98 7.72 11.66 5.96
N LYS A 99 8.88 12.33 5.95
CA LYS A 99 9.23 13.34 4.94
C LYS A 99 9.33 12.73 3.54
N VAL A 100 9.93 11.55 3.43
CA VAL A 100 10.00 10.81 2.15
C VAL A 100 8.60 10.44 1.66
N GLU A 101 7.72 10.01 2.57
CA GLU A 101 6.33 9.68 2.23
C GLU A 101 5.58 10.89 1.67
N VAL A 102 5.72 12.07 2.29
CA VAL A 102 5.09 13.31 1.80
C VAL A 102 5.62 13.70 0.41
N ALA A 103 6.92 13.59 0.18
CA ALA A 103 7.51 13.86 -1.14
C ALA A 103 6.96 12.91 -2.21
N ARG A 104 6.83 11.61 -1.89
CA ARG A 104 6.25 10.63 -2.78
C ARG A 104 4.77 10.89 -3.06
N ALA A 105 4.00 11.30 -2.05
CA ALA A 105 2.59 11.66 -2.21
C ALA A 105 2.40 12.85 -3.18
N ILE A 106 3.27 13.85 -3.11
CA ILE A 106 3.30 14.99 -4.05
C ILE A 106 3.56 14.47 -5.48
N ASN A 107 4.60 13.66 -5.67
CA ASN A 107 4.93 13.07 -6.96
C ASN A 107 3.77 12.16 -7.48
N GLY A 108 3.14 11.40 -6.61
CA GLY A 108 1.97 10.60 -6.96
C GLY A 108 0.81 11.42 -7.53
N LEU A 109 0.55 12.62 -7.01
CA LEU A 109 -0.45 13.53 -7.57
C LEU A 109 -0.03 14.09 -8.94
N GLU A 110 1.26 14.36 -9.16
CA GLU A 110 1.80 14.77 -10.47
C GLU A 110 1.60 13.66 -11.51
N LEU A 111 1.91 12.42 -11.15
CA LEU A 111 1.66 11.24 -12.00
C LEU A 111 0.17 11.06 -12.33
N CYS A 112 -0.75 11.36 -11.41
CA CYS A 112 -2.18 11.34 -11.70
C CYS A 112 -2.59 12.35 -12.80
N ILE A 113 -1.98 13.55 -12.78
CA ILE A 113 -2.18 14.56 -13.83
C ILE A 113 -1.65 14.05 -15.18
N ASP A 114 -0.48 13.42 -15.17
CA ASP A 114 0.14 12.91 -16.40
C ASP A 114 -0.63 11.71 -16.96
N ALA A 115 -1.14 10.80 -16.12
CA ALA A 115 -2.04 9.73 -16.54
C ALA A 115 -3.30 10.27 -17.22
N LEU A 116 -3.91 11.32 -16.64
CA LEU A 116 -5.09 11.96 -17.23
C LEU A 116 -4.78 12.65 -18.57
N LYS A 117 -3.63 13.29 -18.71
CA LYS A 117 -3.22 13.93 -19.98
C LYS A 117 -2.96 12.91 -21.10
N LYS A 118 -2.38 11.74 -20.75
CA LYS A 118 -2.10 10.65 -21.68
C LYS A 118 -3.34 9.82 -22.02
N CYS A 119 -4.45 10.01 -21.30
CA CYS A 119 -5.68 9.24 -21.47
C CYS A 119 -6.38 9.55 -22.80
N HIS A 120 -6.32 8.60 -23.73
CA HIS A 120 -6.98 8.66 -25.03
C HIS A 120 -7.62 7.31 -25.39
N GLY A 121 -8.49 7.31 -26.40
CA GLY A 121 -9.00 6.10 -27.04
C GLY A 121 -8.11 5.66 -28.18
N THR A 122 -8.51 4.59 -28.84
CA THR A 122 -7.79 3.97 -29.96
C THR A 122 -8.70 3.90 -31.16
N GLU A 123 -8.18 4.20 -32.35
CA GLU A 123 -8.83 3.85 -33.62
C GLU A 123 -8.70 2.34 -33.83
N ILE A 124 -9.83 1.69 -34.16
CA ILE A 124 -9.87 0.27 -34.42
C ILE A 124 -9.82 0.08 -35.94
N PRO A 125 -8.84 -0.64 -36.51
CA PRO A 125 -8.76 -0.88 -37.96
C PRO A 125 -10.02 -1.56 -38.47
N MET A 126 -10.64 -0.93 -39.47
CA MET A 126 -11.77 -1.46 -40.21
C MET A 126 -11.37 -1.75 -41.67
N SER A 127 -12.30 -2.17 -42.50
CA SER A 127 -12.06 -2.51 -43.91
C SER A 127 -11.05 -3.68 -44.10
N LEU A 128 -10.94 -4.54 -43.10
CA LEU A 128 -10.13 -5.76 -43.19
C LEU A 128 -10.90 -6.94 -43.81
N ASN A 129 -12.22 -6.80 -43.95
CA ASN A 129 -13.11 -7.76 -44.59
C ASN A 129 -14.39 -7.04 -45.07
N GLU A 130 -15.23 -7.73 -45.89
CA GLU A 130 -16.46 -7.20 -46.46
C GLU A 130 -17.43 -6.71 -45.35
N ALA A 131 -17.51 -7.40 -44.21
CA ALA A 131 -18.38 -7.03 -43.10
C ALA A 131 -17.99 -5.70 -42.42
N SER A 132 -16.76 -5.23 -42.58
CA SER A 132 -16.20 -4.03 -41.97
C SER A 132 -15.91 -2.90 -43.00
N SER A 133 -16.15 -3.11 -44.30
CA SER A 133 -15.75 -2.20 -45.37
C SER A 133 -16.32 -0.77 -45.25
N ASP A 134 -17.60 -0.63 -44.82
CA ASP A 134 -18.27 0.66 -44.68
C ASP A 134 -18.30 1.17 -43.25
N LYS A 135 -17.33 0.73 -42.40
CA LYS A 135 -17.32 1.05 -40.97
C LYS A 135 -16.09 1.80 -40.56
N MET A 136 -16.28 2.66 -39.56
CA MET A 136 -15.24 3.36 -38.83
C MET A 136 -15.46 3.10 -37.33
N ALA A 137 -14.42 2.81 -36.58
CA ALA A 137 -14.55 2.51 -35.15
C ALA A 137 -13.46 3.14 -34.32
N TYR A 138 -13.84 3.65 -33.16
CA TYR A 138 -12.93 4.16 -32.14
C TYR A 138 -13.36 3.73 -30.75
N THR A 139 -12.41 3.66 -29.86
CA THR A 139 -12.72 3.61 -28.43
C THR A 139 -12.61 4.99 -27.79
N LYS A 140 -13.29 5.17 -26.67
CA LYS A 140 -13.12 6.33 -25.78
C LYS A 140 -13.11 5.84 -24.35
N LYS A 141 -12.17 6.32 -23.56
CA LYS A 141 -12.07 5.98 -22.14
C LYS A 141 -13.16 6.65 -21.30
N TYR A 142 -13.87 5.85 -20.50
CA TYR A 142 -14.91 6.28 -19.58
C TYR A 142 -14.61 5.78 -18.17
N PRO A 143 -14.98 6.54 -17.10
CA PRO A 143 -14.84 6.08 -15.71
C PRO A 143 -15.76 4.90 -15.45
N VAL A 144 -15.27 3.93 -14.62
CA VAL A 144 -16.05 2.71 -14.30
C VAL A 144 -17.25 2.98 -13.41
N GLY A 145 -17.19 3.98 -12.53
CA GLY A 145 -18.24 4.30 -11.56
C GLY A 145 -17.71 4.62 -10.17
N PRO A 146 -18.59 4.69 -9.15
CA PRO A 146 -18.19 4.94 -7.78
C PRO A 146 -17.26 3.88 -7.22
N ILE A 147 -16.28 4.32 -6.42
CA ILE A 147 -15.23 3.49 -5.82
C ILE A 147 -15.45 3.41 -4.32
N PHE A 148 -15.28 2.22 -3.75
CA PHE A 148 -15.06 2.06 -2.32
C PHE A 148 -13.63 1.65 -2.05
N ALA A 149 -12.91 2.42 -1.23
CA ALA A 149 -11.51 2.19 -0.93
C ALA A 149 -11.29 2.04 0.59
N ILE A 150 -10.47 1.06 0.96
CA ILE A 150 -10.00 0.84 2.34
C ILE A 150 -8.49 0.90 2.32
N SER A 151 -7.91 1.76 3.16
CA SER A 151 -6.47 1.99 3.22
C SER A 151 -5.85 1.43 4.50
N ALA A 152 -4.53 1.16 4.45
CA ALA A 152 -3.74 0.69 5.57
C ALA A 152 -3.08 1.85 6.34
N PHE A 153 -2.55 1.54 7.54
CA PHE A 153 -2.00 2.54 8.46
C PHE A 153 -0.55 2.93 8.18
N ASN A 154 0.21 2.09 7.49
CA ASN A 154 1.67 2.18 7.45
C ASN A 154 2.22 3.29 6.52
N HIS A 155 1.44 3.72 5.53
CA HIS A 155 1.72 4.89 4.69
C HIS A 155 0.46 5.74 4.55
N PRO A 156 0.04 6.43 5.63
CA PRO A 156 -1.30 7.00 5.76
C PRO A 156 -1.60 8.16 4.79
N LEU A 157 -0.58 8.72 4.16
CA LEU A 157 -0.73 9.71 3.10
C LEU A 157 -0.57 9.08 1.71
N ASN A 158 0.54 8.37 1.47
CA ASN A 158 0.85 7.90 0.13
C ASN A 158 -0.14 6.84 -0.38
N LEU A 159 -0.61 5.94 0.48
CA LEU A 159 -1.64 4.97 0.08
C LEU A 159 -2.97 5.64 -0.23
N ILE A 160 -3.36 6.66 0.53
CA ILE A 160 -4.56 7.46 0.22
C ILE A 160 -4.40 8.17 -1.13
N VAL A 161 -3.22 8.74 -1.42
CA VAL A 161 -2.95 9.37 -2.73
C VAL A 161 -3.04 8.34 -3.86
N HIS A 162 -2.55 7.11 -3.67
CA HIS A 162 -2.64 6.04 -4.66
C HIS A 162 -4.08 5.55 -4.94
N GLN A 163 -5.00 5.74 -4.00
CA GLN A 163 -6.42 5.40 -4.17
C GLN A 163 -7.25 6.61 -4.64
N VAL A 164 -7.10 7.76 -3.99
CA VAL A 164 -7.90 8.96 -4.26
C VAL A 164 -7.42 9.73 -5.49
N GLY A 165 -6.11 9.81 -5.71
CA GLY A 165 -5.53 10.55 -6.85
C GLY A 165 -6.01 10.01 -8.20
N PRO A 166 -5.83 8.71 -8.52
CA PRO A 166 -6.35 8.09 -9.73
C PRO A 166 -7.88 8.16 -9.84
N ALA A 167 -8.62 8.07 -8.73
CA ALA A 167 -10.08 8.23 -8.72
C ALA A 167 -10.50 9.64 -9.20
N ILE A 168 -9.86 10.68 -8.69
CA ILE A 168 -10.09 12.05 -9.15
C ILE A 168 -9.67 12.18 -10.61
N ALA A 169 -8.50 11.69 -10.99
CA ALA A 169 -7.99 11.77 -12.35
C ALA A 169 -8.91 11.06 -13.36
N SER A 170 -9.42 9.87 -13.05
CA SER A 170 -10.36 9.12 -13.90
C SER A 170 -11.76 9.75 -13.95
N GLY A 171 -12.18 10.46 -12.92
CA GLY A 171 -13.54 11.01 -12.77
C GLY A 171 -14.49 10.06 -12.04
N CYS A 172 -13.97 9.12 -11.27
CA CYS A 172 -14.74 8.21 -10.43
C CYS A 172 -14.95 8.81 -9.03
N PRO A 173 -16.19 9.03 -8.58
CA PRO A 173 -16.45 9.39 -7.18
C PRO A 173 -15.91 8.30 -6.24
N ILE A 174 -15.36 8.71 -5.10
CA ILE A 174 -14.74 7.77 -4.17
C ILE A 174 -15.21 7.94 -2.74
N ILE A 175 -15.47 6.81 -2.08
CA ILE A 175 -15.67 6.68 -0.65
C ILE A 175 -14.42 6.02 -0.08
N ILE A 176 -13.65 6.76 0.71
CA ILE A 176 -12.39 6.28 1.32
C ILE A 176 -12.56 6.04 2.81
N LYS A 177 -12.16 4.84 3.25
CA LYS A 177 -12.08 4.45 4.65
C LYS A 177 -10.61 4.28 5.03
N PRO A 178 -9.97 5.25 5.69
CA PRO A 178 -8.63 5.08 6.22
C PRO A 178 -8.59 4.03 7.35
N ALA A 179 -7.39 3.58 7.72
CA ALA A 179 -7.21 2.83 8.93
C ALA A 179 -7.57 3.68 10.16
N LEU A 180 -8.22 3.08 11.15
CA LEU A 180 -8.64 3.79 12.36
C LEU A 180 -7.47 4.24 13.24
N ASP A 181 -6.29 3.65 13.06
CA ASP A 181 -5.07 4.06 13.75
C ASP A 181 -4.44 5.32 13.12
N THR A 182 -4.77 5.66 11.87
CA THR A 182 -4.16 6.78 11.14
C THR A 182 -5.15 7.57 10.26
N PRO A 183 -6.29 8.02 10.80
CA PRO A 183 -7.30 8.73 10.03
C PRO A 183 -7.01 10.23 9.87
N ALA A 184 -6.13 10.81 10.72
CA ALA A 184 -5.91 12.24 10.75
C ALA A 184 -5.19 12.75 9.50
N THR A 185 -4.22 12.00 9.00
CA THR A 185 -3.51 12.32 7.75
C THR A 185 -4.45 12.30 6.55
N CYS A 186 -5.32 11.28 6.45
CA CYS A 186 -6.34 11.21 5.41
C CYS A 186 -7.31 12.40 5.51
N TYR A 187 -7.81 12.71 6.71
CA TYR A 187 -8.71 13.83 6.96
C TYR A 187 -8.11 15.16 6.50
N GLU A 188 -6.87 15.44 6.86
CA GLU A 188 -6.19 16.67 6.46
C GLU A 188 -5.95 16.71 4.94
N PHE A 189 -5.61 15.58 4.32
CA PHE A 189 -5.43 15.50 2.87
C PHE A 189 -6.74 15.75 2.10
N ILE A 190 -7.86 15.13 2.51
CA ILE A 190 -9.16 15.37 1.86
C ILE A 190 -9.60 16.84 2.03
N ASN A 191 -9.32 17.47 3.19
CA ASN A 191 -9.59 18.90 3.36
C ASN A 191 -8.76 19.77 2.38
N LEU A 192 -7.51 19.41 2.06
CA LEU A 192 -6.75 20.11 1.02
C LEU A 192 -7.37 19.95 -0.37
N LEU A 193 -7.93 18.78 -0.68
CA LEU A 193 -8.66 18.56 -1.94
C LEU A 193 -9.90 19.45 -2.01
N ILE A 194 -10.67 19.56 -0.92
CA ILE A 194 -11.85 20.43 -0.85
C ILE A 194 -11.44 21.90 -0.98
N GLU A 195 -10.40 22.34 -0.27
CA GLU A 195 -9.82 23.67 -0.40
C GLU A 195 -9.34 23.97 -1.83
N SER A 196 -8.95 22.93 -2.55
CA SER A 196 -8.55 23.01 -3.96
C SER A 196 -9.73 23.11 -4.92
N GLY A 197 -10.96 22.91 -4.44
CA GLY A 197 -12.20 23.01 -5.21
C GLY A 197 -12.86 21.66 -5.52
N LEU A 198 -12.40 20.54 -4.92
CA LEU A 198 -13.08 19.27 -5.06
C LEU A 198 -14.36 19.25 -4.23
N PRO A 199 -15.53 18.93 -4.81
CA PRO A 199 -16.76 18.80 -4.02
C PRO A 199 -16.66 17.66 -3.00
N ALA A 200 -17.10 17.90 -1.76
CA ALA A 200 -17.02 16.91 -0.68
C ALA A 200 -17.79 15.61 -0.98
N GLY A 201 -18.84 15.66 -1.80
CA GLY A 201 -19.59 14.48 -2.23
C GLY A 201 -18.87 13.62 -3.25
N PHE A 202 -17.91 14.19 -3.99
CA PHE A 202 -17.09 13.44 -4.95
C PHE A 202 -16.04 12.56 -4.25
N CYS A 203 -15.47 13.04 -3.15
CA CYS A 203 -14.52 12.29 -2.33
C CYS A 203 -14.99 12.32 -0.88
N GLN A 204 -15.62 11.25 -0.43
CA GLN A 204 -16.15 11.14 0.92
C GLN A 204 -15.21 10.30 1.80
N MET A 205 -14.84 10.81 2.97
CA MET A 205 -14.09 10.05 3.97
C MET A 205 -15.02 9.55 5.06
N ILE A 206 -14.96 8.27 5.35
CA ILE A 206 -15.75 7.63 6.41
C ILE A 206 -14.85 6.90 7.40
N ASN A 207 -15.23 6.92 8.67
CA ASN A 207 -14.62 6.09 9.70
C ASN A 207 -15.70 5.18 10.30
N THR A 208 -15.34 3.94 10.56
CA THR A 208 -16.18 2.99 11.29
C THR A 208 -15.32 1.91 11.92
N ASP A 209 -15.65 1.53 13.15
CA ASP A 209 -15.10 0.37 13.86
C ASP A 209 -16.00 -0.87 13.74
N ASP A 210 -17.12 -0.73 13.02
CA ASP A 210 -18.06 -1.83 12.76
C ASP A 210 -17.86 -2.41 11.35
N HIS A 211 -17.41 -3.65 11.30
CA HIS A 211 -17.24 -4.38 10.05
C HIS A 211 -18.55 -4.59 9.28
N SER A 212 -19.69 -4.66 9.97
CA SER A 212 -20.98 -4.83 9.30
C SER A 212 -21.36 -3.62 8.45
N ILE A 213 -20.93 -2.42 8.85
CA ILE A 213 -21.09 -1.18 8.05
C ILE A 213 -20.23 -1.24 6.79
N THR A 214 -18.98 -1.71 6.91
CA THR A 214 -18.09 -1.90 5.75
C THR A 214 -18.71 -2.86 4.72
N GLU A 215 -19.38 -3.91 5.17
CA GLU A 215 -20.04 -4.88 4.28
C GLU A 215 -21.22 -4.29 3.49
N ILE A 216 -21.88 -3.25 3.99
CA ILE A 216 -22.95 -2.55 3.24
C ILE A 216 -22.38 -1.92 1.96
N PHE A 217 -21.20 -1.26 2.05
CA PHE A 217 -20.56 -0.66 0.89
C PHE A 217 -20.10 -1.72 -0.12
N ILE A 218 -19.54 -2.82 0.36
CA ILE A 218 -18.97 -3.90 -0.48
C ILE A 218 -20.04 -4.64 -1.27
N LYS A 219 -21.23 -4.84 -0.67
CA LYS A 219 -22.33 -5.58 -1.27
C LYS A 219 -23.26 -4.74 -2.14
N ASP A 220 -22.98 -3.44 -2.25
CA ASP A 220 -23.85 -2.52 -2.98
C ASP A 220 -23.46 -2.43 -4.45
N ASP A 221 -24.44 -2.59 -5.35
CA ASP A 221 -24.27 -2.59 -6.80
C ASP A 221 -23.82 -1.22 -7.36
N ILE A 222 -23.94 -0.15 -6.54
CA ILE A 222 -23.44 1.18 -6.89
C ILE A 222 -21.90 1.18 -6.99
N ILE A 223 -21.22 0.33 -6.22
CA ILE A 223 -19.76 0.27 -6.22
C ILE A 223 -19.25 -0.50 -7.44
N ALA A 224 -18.65 0.22 -8.37
CA ALA A 224 -18.05 -0.35 -9.57
C ALA A 224 -16.64 -0.91 -9.36
N PHE A 225 -15.89 -0.35 -8.38
CA PHE A 225 -14.54 -0.79 -8.08
C PHE A 225 -14.27 -0.79 -6.57
N PHE A 226 -13.67 -1.87 -6.09
CA PHE A 226 -13.22 -2.01 -4.70
C PHE A 226 -11.70 -2.01 -4.63
N SER A 227 -11.12 -1.03 -3.93
CA SER A 227 -9.69 -0.93 -3.66
C SER A 227 -9.42 -1.27 -2.20
N PHE A 228 -8.60 -2.29 -1.94
CA PHE A 228 -8.26 -2.69 -0.59
C PHE A 228 -6.76 -2.81 -0.39
N ILE A 229 -6.25 -2.12 0.62
CA ILE A 229 -4.87 -2.24 1.08
C ILE A 229 -4.90 -2.66 2.55
N GLY A 230 -4.35 -3.84 2.85
CA GLY A 230 -4.36 -4.39 4.21
C GLY A 230 -4.06 -5.88 4.26
N SER A 231 -4.39 -6.55 5.39
CA SER A 231 -4.05 -7.95 5.56
C SER A 231 -4.77 -8.89 4.59
N SER A 232 -4.06 -9.90 4.10
CA SER A 232 -4.56 -10.93 3.17
C SER A 232 -5.85 -11.58 3.67
N LYS A 233 -5.91 -11.98 4.94
CA LYS A 233 -7.09 -12.60 5.55
C LYS A 233 -8.35 -11.73 5.42
N VAL A 234 -8.21 -10.42 5.62
CA VAL A 234 -9.34 -9.48 5.54
C VAL A 234 -9.70 -9.23 4.07
N GLY A 235 -8.73 -8.96 3.20
CA GLY A 235 -8.99 -8.66 1.80
C GLY A 235 -9.71 -9.78 1.06
N TRP A 236 -9.25 -11.02 1.18
CA TRP A 236 -9.92 -12.17 0.56
C TRP A 236 -11.33 -12.41 1.11
N LYS A 237 -11.53 -12.20 2.44
CA LYS A 237 -12.87 -12.25 3.04
C LYS A 237 -13.81 -11.18 2.49
N LEU A 238 -13.30 -9.95 2.26
CA LEU A 238 -14.10 -8.86 1.71
C LEU A 238 -14.40 -9.09 0.23
N LYS A 239 -13.43 -9.55 -0.54
CA LYS A 239 -13.62 -9.91 -1.95
C LYS A 239 -14.74 -10.94 -2.14
N SER A 240 -14.81 -11.96 -1.30
CA SER A 240 -15.86 -12.99 -1.41
C SER A 240 -17.30 -12.47 -1.18
N LYS A 241 -17.43 -11.19 -0.80
CA LYS A 241 -18.71 -10.51 -0.54
C LYS A 241 -19.05 -9.41 -1.52
N LEU A 242 -18.17 -9.17 -2.53
CA LEU A 242 -18.42 -8.16 -3.55
C LEU A 242 -19.68 -8.46 -4.34
N SER A 243 -20.37 -7.39 -4.72
CA SER A 243 -21.48 -7.48 -5.65
C SER A 243 -21.01 -7.95 -7.03
N ALA A 244 -21.91 -8.59 -7.78
CA ALA A 244 -21.61 -9.04 -9.13
C ALA A 244 -21.25 -7.83 -10.03
N GLY A 245 -20.17 -7.98 -10.83
CA GLY A 245 -19.68 -6.91 -11.70
C GLY A 245 -18.71 -5.92 -11.04
N THR A 246 -18.61 -5.89 -9.71
CA THR A 246 -17.62 -5.06 -9.00
C THR A 246 -16.22 -5.58 -9.26
N LYS A 247 -15.38 -4.77 -9.93
CA LYS A 247 -13.93 -5.04 -10.08
C LYS A 247 -13.20 -4.76 -8.75
N CYS A 248 -12.04 -5.38 -8.54
CA CYS A 248 -11.24 -5.09 -7.35
C CYS A 248 -9.74 -5.10 -7.60
N ALA A 249 -9.02 -4.32 -6.78
CA ALA A 249 -7.59 -4.45 -6.56
C ALA A 249 -7.33 -4.70 -5.08
N LEU A 250 -6.56 -5.75 -4.79
CA LEU A 250 -6.21 -6.18 -3.45
C LEU A 250 -4.69 -6.10 -3.30
N GLU A 251 -4.22 -5.21 -2.45
CA GLU A 251 -2.80 -5.07 -2.10
C GLU A 251 -2.62 -5.54 -0.65
N HIS A 252 -2.12 -6.78 -0.53
CA HIS A 252 -1.81 -7.38 0.78
C HIS A 252 -0.31 -7.27 1.06
N GLY A 253 0.10 -7.84 2.16
CA GLY A 253 1.50 -8.00 2.45
C GLY A 253 2.08 -9.29 1.90
N GLY A 254 3.33 -9.53 2.25
CA GLY A 254 4.07 -10.70 1.81
C GLY A 254 5.16 -11.12 2.78
N ILE A 255 5.84 -12.18 2.40
CA ILE A 255 7.06 -12.67 3.04
C ILE A 255 8.19 -12.43 2.02
N ALA A 256 8.70 -11.19 1.98
CA ALA A 256 9.74 -10.84 1.02
C ALA A 256 11.06 -11.56 1.35
N SER A 257 11.60 -12.24 0.33
CA SER A 257 12.83 -13.03 0.43
C SER A 257 13.97 -12.35 -0.30
N VAL A 258 15.16 -12.36 0.30
CA VAL A 258 16.41 -11.85 -0.29
C VAL A 258 17.46 -12.96 -0.27
N ILE A 259 18.00 -13.29 -1.43
CA ILE A 259 19.12 -14.24 -1.59
C ILE A 259 20.42 -13.45 -1.56
N ILE A 260 21.41 -13.90 -0.78
CA ILE A 260 22.75 -13.32 -0.75
C ILE A 260 23.73 -14.37 -1.25
N ASP A 261 24.20 -14.17 -2.47
CA ASP A 261 25.13 -15.09 -3.13
C ASP A 261 26.56 -14.92 -2.60
N LYS A 262 27.38 -15.97 -2.68
CA LYS A 262 28.73 -16.03 -2.11
C LYS A 262 29.69 -14.97 -2.64
N ASP A 263 29.47 -14.51 -3.88
CA ASP A 263 30.27 -13.47 -4.50
C ASP A 263 29.89 -12.03 -4.10
N THR A 264 28.90 -11.90 -3.22
CA THR A 264 28.36 -10.61 -2.77
C THR A 264 29.32 -9.93 -1.79
N ASN A 265 29.63 -8.65 -2.04
CA ASN A 265 30.30 -7.82 -1.05
C ASN A 265 29.31 -7.43 0.07
N ILE A 266 29.29 -8.23 1.16
CA ILE A 266 28.36 -8.07 2.28
C ILE A 266 28.41 -6.66 2.88
N ARG A 267 29.60 -6.08 3.04
CA ARG A 267 29.76 -4.73 3.62
C ARG A 267 29.08 -3.66 2.80
N LYS A 268 29.13 -3.79 1.47
CA LYS A 268 28.51 -2.84 0.53
C LYS A 268 26.99 -2.94 0.56
N VAL A 269 26.41 -4.13 0.66
CA VAL A 269 24.97 -4.36 0.58
C VAL A 269 24.25 -4.26 1.92
N MET A 270 24.96 -4.41 3.05
CA MET A 270 24.42 -4.41 4.41
C MET A 270 23.52 -3.20 4.71
N PRO A 271 23.86 -1.94 4.37
CA PRO A 271 22.97 -0.80 4.61
C PRO A 271 21.62 -0.92 3.90
N SER A 272 21.60 -1.45 2.68
CA SER A 272 20.38 -1.70 1.91
C SER A 272 19.50 -2.76 2.57
N ILE A 273 20.09 -3.86 3.03
CA ILE A 273 19.38 -4.94 3.73
C ILE A 273 18.81 -4.45 5.06
N ILE A 274 19.60 -3.73 5.86
CA ILE A 274 19.15 -3.13 7.12
C ILE A 274 17.95 -2.21 6.90
N ARG A 275 18.02 -1.35 5.88
CA ARG A 275 16.91 -0.47 5.55
C ARG A 275 15.69 -1.26 5.10
N GLY A 276 15.85 -2.24 4.23
CA GLY A 276 14.76 -3.09 3.73
C GLY A 276 14.07 -3.91 4.82
N ALA A 277 14.81 -4.33 5.86
CA ALA A 277 14.27 -5.13 6.96
C ALA A 277 13.62 -4.30 8.08
N PHE A 278 14.16 -3.11 8.40
CA PHE A 278 13.79 -2.38 9.61
C PHE A 278 13.17 -0.99 9.37
N TYR A 279 13.04 -0.57 8.11
CA TYR A 279 12.30 0.62 7.73
C TYR A 279 10.89 0.59 8.34
N HIS A 280 10.49 1.68 8.98
CA HIS A 280 9.20 1.79 9.68
C HIS A 280 8.90 0.61 10.61
N ALA A 281 9.91 0.13 11.35
CA ALA A 281 9.84 -1.06 12.21
C ALA A 281 9.38 -2.34 11.47
N GLY A 282 9.72 -2.49 10.19
CA GLY A 282 9.30 -3.64 9.38
C GLY A 282 7.80 -3.68 9.03
N GLN A 283 7.04 -2.62 9.32
CA GLN A 283 5.60 -2.53 9.03
C GLN A 283 5.35 -2.11 7.58
N VAL A 284 5.96 -2.79 6.64
CA VAL A 284 5.88 -2.53 5.20
C VAL A 284 5.62 -3.85 4.48
N CYS A 285 4.65 -3.85 3.55
CA CYS A 285 4.22 -5.05 2.81
C CYS A 285 5.33 -5.76 2.02
N VAL A 286 6.43 -5.08 1.78
CA VAL A 286 7.61 -5.56 1.04
C VAL A 286 8.88 -5.53 1.91
N SER A 287 8.74 -5.40 3.23
CA SER A 287 9.85 -5.49 4.17
C SER A 287 10.52 -6.86 4.07
N ILE A 288 11.85 -6.87 4.07
CA ILE A 288 12.60 -8.12 4.06
C ILE A 288 12.28 -8.92 5.33
N GLN A 289 11.64 -10.05 5.18
CA GLN A 289 11.35 -10.98 6.28
C GLN A 289 12.29 -12.18 6.28
N LYS A 290 12.74 -12.62 5.09
CA LYS A 290 13.69 -13.71 4.90
C LYS A 290 14.97 -13.23 4.24
N VAL A 291 16.12 -13.64 4.77
CA VAL A 291 17.41 -13.55 4.06
C VAL A 291 17.99 -14.96 3.97
N ILE A 292 18.28 -15.38 2.77
CA ILE A 292 18.80 -16.70 2.43
C ILE A 292 20.23 -16.51 1.99
N VAL A 293 21.20 -16.87 2.85
CA VAL A 293 22.63 -16.54 2.71
C VAL A 293 23.42 -17.79 2.39
N HIS A 294 24.34 -17.68 1.42
CA HIS A 294 25.23 -18.79 1.08
C HIS A 294 26.05 -19.23 2.30
N GLU A 295 26.19 -20.54 2.53
CA GLU A 295 26.81 -21.10 3.74
C GLU A 295 28.25 -20.62 3.98
N GLU A 296 29.02 -20.33 2.92
CA GLU A 296 30.39 -19.84 3.03
C GLU A 296 30.51 -18.44 3.66
N ILE A 297 29.45 -17.62 3.60
CA ILE A 297 29.50 -16.22 4.04
C ILE A 297 28.49 -15.89 5.15
N VAL A 298 27.70 -16.86 5.62
CA VAL A 298 26.63 -16.63 6.58
C VAL A 298 27.13 -16.10 7.93
N ASP A 299 28.26 -16.60 8.43
CA ASP A 299 28.78 -16.17 9.72
C ASP A 299 29.30 -14.73 9.67
N GLU A 300 29.97 -14.32 8.58
CA GLU A 300 30.35 -12.93 8.34
C GLU A 300 29.10 -12.05 8.22
N PHE A 301 28.09 -12.51 7.46
CA PHE A 301 26.82 -11.81 7.30
C PHE A 301 26.14 -11.54 8.65
N LEU A 302 25.99 -12.56 9.50
CA LEU A 302 25.36 -12.44 10.83
C LEU A 302 26.14 -11.52 11.77
N SER A 303 27.47 -11.58 11.73
CA SER A 303 28.34 -10.69 12.49
C SER A 303 28.14 -9.23 12.12
N LEU A 304 28.23 -8.91 10.82
CA LEU A 304 28.04 -7.56 10.28
C LEU A 304 26.59 -7.05 10.50
N MET A 305 25.60 -7.93 10.34
CA MET A 305 24.18 -7.64 10.60
C MET A 305 23.99 -7.22 12.07
N SER A 306 24.51 -8.00 13.01
CA SER A 306 24.41 -7.70 14.46
C SER A 306 25.10 -6.37 14.82
N GLN A 307 26.26 -6.10 14.23
CA GLN A 307 26.98 -4.83 14.42
C GLN A 307 26.19 -3.64 13.86
N SER A 308 25.54 -3.81 12.70
CA SER A 308 24.75 -2.77 12.03
C SER A 308 23.47 -2.48 12.81
N ILE A 309 22.78 -3.49 13.31
CA ILE A 309 21.57 -3.36 14.12
C ILE A 309 21.84 -2.58 15.42
N LYS A 310 22.98 -2.83 16.09
CA LYS A 310 23.36 -2.10 17.30
C LYS A 310 23.48 -0.58 17.10
N LYS A 311 23.71 -0.13 15.88
CA LYS A 311 23.79 1.31 15.54
C LYS A 311 22.42 1.95 15.35
N LEU A 312 21.36 1.16 15.15
CA LEU A 312 20.00 1.67 14.94
C LEU A 312 19.41 2.25 16.23
N LYS A 313 18.92 3.46 16.14
CA LYS A 313 18.24 4.15 17.25
C LYS A 313 16.74 3.84 17.20
N VAL A 314 16.30 2.92 18.07
CA VAL A 314 14.88 2.64 18.30
C VAL A 314 14.34 3.66 19.30
N GLY A 315 13.31 4.44 18.92
CA GLY A 315 12.87 5.52 19.80
C GLY A 315 11.69 6.34 19.31
N ASP A 316 11.60 7.57 19.85
CA ASP A 316 10.55 8.54 19.54
C ASP A 316 10.54 8.90 18.04
N PRO A 317 9.46 8.60 17.30
CA PRO A 317 9.38 8.84 15.86
C PRO A 317 9.46 10.34 15.49
N SER A 318 9.15 11.25 16.40
CA SER A 318 9.26 12.69 16.18
C SER A 318 10.69 13.23 16.12
N LYS A 319 11.68 12.42 16.52
CA LYS A 319 13.09 12.80 16.53
C LYS A 319 13.77 12.45 15.19
N ASN A 320 14.48 13.40 14.59
CA ASN A 320 15.22 13.16 13.34
C ASN A 320 16.30 12.07 13.47
N THR A 321 16.75 11.79 14.69
CA THR A 321 17.77 10.76 14.98
C THR A 321 17.19 9.35 15.13
N THR A 322 15.88 9.18 15.14
CA THR A 322 15.24 7.87 15.26
C THR A 322 15.29 7.13 13.92
N ASP A 323 15.77 5.90 13.94
CA ASP A 323 15.81 4.99 12.80
C ASP A 323 14.60 4.09 12.75
N VAL A 324 14.16 3.57 13.91
CA VAL A 324 13.06 2.62 14.04
C VAL A 324 12.08 3.16 15.09
N GLY A 325 10.83 3.35 14.66
CA GLY A 325 9.73 3.80 15.50
C GLY A 325 9.00 2.65 16.21
N PRO A 326 7.86 2.93 16.85
CA PRO A 326 7.02 1.92 17.49
C PRO A 326 6.24 1.09 16.47
N LEU A 327 5.76 -0.07 16.89
CA LEU A 327 4.66 -0.79 16.29
C LEU A 327 3.35 -0.01 16.51
N ILE A 328 2.40 -0.17 15.61
CA ILE A 328 1.19 0.66 15.60
C ILE A 328 0.34 0.53 16.87
N ARG A 329 0.35 -0.64 17.53
CA ARG A 329 -0.42 -0.90 18.74
C ARG A 329 0.20 -2.00 19.59
N PRO A 330 -0.09 -2.06 20.92
CA PRO A 330 0.45 -3.07 21.82
C PRO A 330 0.19 -4.52 21.39
N GLY A 331 -1.00 -4.82 20.89
CA GLY A 331 -1.37 -6.17 20.43
C GLY A 331 -0.47 -6.72 19.32
N GLU A 332 0.07 -5.84 18.45
CA GLU A 332 1.04 -6.27 17.43
C GLU A 332 2.39 -6.65 18.06
N LEU A 333 2.83 -5.92 19.07
CA LEU A 333 4.05 -6.28 19.81
C LEU A 333 3.92 -7.65 20.47
N GLU A 334 2.79 -7.90 21.14
CA GLU A 334 2.53 -9.19 21.80
C GLU A 334 2.49 -10.34 20.79
N ARG A 335 1.83 -10.14 19.63
CA ARG A 335 1.78 -11.12 18.54
C ARG A 335 3.18 -11.47 18.04
N ILE A 336 3.99 -10.46 17.74
CA ILE A 336 5.35 -10.63 17.24
C ILE A 336 6.23 -11.33 18.30
N HIS A 337 6.14 -10.90 19.55
CA HIS A 337 6.90 -11.52 20.63
C HIS A 337 6.57 -13.02 20.77
N LYS A 338 5.27 -13.39 20.71
CA LYS A 338 4.84 -14.79 20.74
C LYS A 338 5.41 -15.60 19.59
N LEU A 339 5.42 -15.06 18.36
CA LEU A 339 6.01 -15.72 17.18
C LEU A 339 7.50 -16.01 17.39
N ILE A 340 8.24 -15.01 17.88
CA ILE A 340 9.68 -15.15 18.16
C ILE A 340 9.93 -16.21 19.22
N GLN A 341 9.25 -16.13 20.37
CA GLN A 341 9.45 -17.08 21.49
C GLN A 341 9.11 -18.51 21.07
N LYS A 342 8.03 -18.69 20.30
CA LYS A 342 7.64 -20.00 19.78
C LYS A 342 8.70 -20.57 18.84
N SER A 343 9.27 -19.75 17.97
CA SER A 343 10.32 -20.18 17.04
C SER A 343 11.61 -20.56 17.78
N ILE A 344 12.03 -19.77 18.79
CA ILE A 344 13.18 -20.09 19.64
C ILE A 344 12.95 -21.41 20.38
N LYS A 345 11.76 -21.61 20.96
CA LYS A 345 11.41 -22.87 21.65
C LYS A 345 11.46 -24.07 20.71
N ASN A 346 11.16 -23.88 19.44
CA ASN A 346 11.24 -24.90 18.40
C ASN A 346 12.66 -25.17 17.90
N GLY A 347 13.67 -24.42 18.36
CA GLY A 347 15.08 -24.64 18.05
C GLY A 347 15.73 -23.58 17.16
N ALA A 348 15.04 -22.50 16.80
CA ALA A 348 15.64 -21.37 16.10
C ALA A 348 16.64 -20.64 17.02
N LYS A 349 17.76 -20.16 16.46
CA LYS A 349 18.78 -19.44 17.22
C LYS A 349 18.51 -17.93 17.19
N LEU A 350 18.31 -17.32 18.35
CA LEU A 350 18.28 -15.87 18.48
C LEU A 350 19.70 -15.32 18.28
N VAL A 351 19.89 -14.48 17.26
CA VAL A 351 21.19 -13.85 16.97
C VAL A 351 21.33 -12.51 17.72
N CYS A 352 20.29 -11.68 17.67
CA CYS A 352 20.21 -10.41 18.41
C CYS A 352 18.77 -9.96 18.58
N GLY A 353 18.54 -8.99 19.49
CA GLY A 353 17.21 -8.43 19.77
C GLY A 353 16.35 -9.37 20.63
N GLY A 354 15.06 -9.47 20.27
CA GLY A 354 14.11 -10.39 20.91
C GLY A 354 13.41 -9.85 22.14
N LYS A 355 13.58 -8.56 22.49
CA LYS A 355 13.01 -7.94 23.69
C LYS A 355 12.14 -6.72 23.36
N ALA A 356 11.07 -6.58 24.12
CA ALA A 356 10.28 -5.35 24.13
C ALA A 356 11.04 -4.25 24.89
N LYS A 357 11.04 -3.03 24.33
CA LYS A 357 11.60 -1.82 24.99
C LYS A 357 10.51 -0.99 25.66
N SER A 358 9.28 -1.08 25.15
CA SER A 358 8.09 -0.47 25.74
C SER A 358 6.86 -1.31 25.38
N LYS A 359 5.66 -0.77 25.60
CA LYS A 359 4.40 -1.43 25.20
C LYS A 359 4.24 -1.55 23.66
N THR A 360 4.98 -0.76 22.87
CA THR A 360 4.87 -0.69 21.42
C THR A 360 6.22 -0.71 20.70
N THR A 361 7.34 -0.54 21.39
CA THR A 361 8.67 -0.59 20.79
C THR A 361 9.34 -1.93 21.03
N TYR A 362 9.87 -2.50 19.97
CA TYR A 362 10.56 -3.79 19.98
C TYR A 362 11.98 -3.66 19.42
N GLU A 363 12.92 -4.42 19.91
CA GLU A 363 14.28 -4.46 19.36
C GLU A 363 14.29 -5.04 17.95
N CYS A 364 15.13 -4.49 17.07
CA CYS A 364 15.43 -5.13 15.80
C CYS A 364 16.00 -6.52 16.05
N THR A 365 15.32 -7.53 15.55
CA THR A 365 15.54 -8.93 15.92
C THR A 365 15.97 -9.75 14.73
N VAL A 366 16.97 -10.59 14.93
CA VAL A 366 17.44 -11.56 13.94
C VAL A 366 17.37 -12.96 14.54
N ILE A 367 16.72 -13.87 13.79
CA ILE A 367 16.57 -15.29 14.13
C ILE A 367 17.23 -16.10 13.03
N LYS A 368 18.10 -17.06 13.40
CA LYS A 368 18.75 -17.99 12.45
C LYS A 368 18.01 -19.32 12.42
N ASN A 369 17.74 -19.81 11.23
CA ASN A 369 17.20 -21.14 10.93
C ASN A 369 15.92 -21.51 11.71
N PRO A 370 14.82 -20.68 11.69
CA PRO A 370 13.52 -21.18 12.13
C PRO A 370 13.13 -22.40 11.29
N LYS A 371 12.48 -23.38 11.92
CA LYS A 371 12.06 -24.59 11.19
C LYS A 371 11.05 -24.26 10.10
N PRO A 372 11.05 -24.93 8.94
CA PRO A 372 10.15 -24.63 7.83
C PRO A 372 8.67 -24.60 8.23
N ASN A 373 8.26 -25.43 9.16
CA ASN A 373 6.87 -25.51 9.64
C ASN A 373 6.52 -24.50 10.73
N ASP A 374 7.44 -23.71 11.22
CA ASP A 374 7.16 -22.68 12.24
C ASP A 374 6.22 -21.62 11.68
N GLU A 375 5.33 -21.15 12.54
CA GLU A 375 4.33 -20.12 12.20
C GLU A 375 4.97 -18.84 11.66
N ILE A 376 6.17 -18.47 12.16
CA ILE A 376 6.92 -17.30 11.72
C ILE A 376 7.27 -17.33 10.23
N ASN A 377 7.28 -18.52 9.61
CA ASN A 377 7.53 -18.72 8.18
C ASN A 377 6.25 -18.70 7.33
N LYS A 378 5.09 -18.76 7.95
CA LYS A 378 3.79 -18.93 7.27
C LYS A 378 2.96 -17.65 7.30
N VAL A 379 3.37 -16.67 8.10
CA VAL A 379 2.64 -15.41 8.26
C VAL A 379 3.53 -14.22 7.97
N GLU A 380 2.95 -13.16 7.45
CA GLU A 380 3.58 -11.86 7.42
C GLU A 380 3.81 -11.35 8.85
N ILE A 381 5.08 -11.14 9.23
CA ILE A 381 5.43 -10.68 10.59
C ILE A 381 5.00 -9.23 10.81
N PHE A 382 5.20 -8.37 9.81
CA PHE A 382 4.89 -6.95 9.84
C PHE A 382 5.47 -6.25 11.09
N GLY A 383 6.75 -6.51 11.33
CA GLY A 383 7.48 -6.06 12.51
C GLY A 383 9.00 -6.12 12.32
N PRO A 384 9.79 -5.62 13.29
CA PRO A 384 11.24 -5.49 13.16
C PRO A 384 11.97 -6.84 13.39
N VAL A 385 11.63 -7.83 12.57
CA VAL A 385 12.14 -9.21 12.69
C VAL A 385 12.60 -9.73 11.35
N LEU A 386 13.82 -10.27 11.32
CA LEU A 386 14.45 -10.87 10.16
C LEU A 386 14.81 -12.32 10.44
N CYS A 387 14.41 -13.22 9.56
CA CYS A 387 14.78 -14.64 9.62
C CYS A 387 15.90 -14.90 8.61
N VAL A 388 16.99 -15.52 9.05
CA VAL A 388 18.16 -15.87 8.24
C VAL A 388 18.24 -17.37 8.06
N TYR A 389 18.43 -17.79 6.81
CA TYR A 389 18.58 -19.20 6.38
C TYR A 389 19.88 -19.38 5.64
N GLU A 390 20.43 -20.58 5.69
CA GLU A 390 21.61 -20.98 4.92
C GLU A 390 21.20 -21.74 3.68
N TYR A 391 22.02 -21.63 2.62
CA TYR A 391 21.87 -22.45 1.43
C TYR A 391 23.23 -22.84 0.84
N LYS A 392 23.27 -23.93 0.03
CA LYS A 392 24.48 -24.42 -0.64
C LYS A 392 24.50 -24.12 -2.12
N GLY A 393 23.41 -24.34 -2.81
CA GLY A 393 23.27 -24.10 -4.23
C GLY A 393 22.08 -23.20 -4.54
N LEU A 394 22.15 -22.42 -5.63
CA LEU A 394 21.14 -21.42 -5.97
C LEU A 394 19.71 -22.00 -6.07
N GLU A 395 19.57 -23.26 -6.55
CA GLU A 395 18.26 -23.94 -6.61
C GLU A 395 17.63 -24.09 -5.21
N ASP A 396 18.41 -24.50 -4.22
CA ASP A 396 17.96 -24.61 -2.82
C ASP A 396 17.54 -23.24 -2.27
N ALA A 397 18.28 -22.16 -2.62
CA ALA A 397 17.90 -20.79 -2.23
C ALA A 397 16.57 -20.36 -2.84
N ILE A 398 16.37 -20.63 -4.13
CA ILE A 398 15.14 -20.32 -4.86
C ILE A 398 13.96 -21.12 -4.30
N GLU A 399 14.16 -22.41 -4.01
CA GLU A 399 13.14 -23.26 -3.39
C GLU A 399 12.70 -22.69 -2.02
N LYS A 400 13.67 -22.34 -1.16
CA LYS A 400 13.39 -21.69 0.15
C LYS A 400 12.66 -20.35 0.01
N ALA A 401 12.99 -19.56 -1.01
CA ALA A 401 12.32 -18.29 -1.29
C ALA A 401 10.88 -18.49 -1.77
N ASN A 402 10.62 -19.54 -2.54
CA ASN A 402 9.32 -19.83 -3.15
C ASN A 402 8.36 -20.62 -2.25
N HIS A 403 8.83 -21.10 -1.10
CA HIS A 403 8.08 -22.01 -0.21
C HIS A 403 6.79 -21.40 0.39
N ASP A 404 6.52 -20.11 0.15
CA ASP A 404 5.42 -19.38 0.76
C ASP A 404 4.15 -19.33 -0.09
N LEU A 405 3.02 -19.16 0.61
CA LEU A 405 1.75 -18.82 -0.03
C LEU A 405 1.72 -17.37 -0.52
N TYR A 406 2.64 -16.54 -0.06
CA TYR A 406 2.80 -15.14 -0.44
C TYR A 406 3.80 -15.01 -1.57
N ALA A 407 3.54 -14.09 -2.49
CA ALA A 407 4.43 -13.82 -3.61
C ALA A 407 4.28 -12.34 -4.03
N PHE A 408 5.07 -11.49 -3.44
CA PHE A 408 5.03 -10.04 -3.68
C PHE A 408 6.33 -9.58 -4.34
N GLN A 409 7.39 -9.44 -3.55
CA GLN A 409 8.70 -9.00 -4.02
C GLN A 409 9.78 -9.93 -3.48
N SER A 410 10.77 -10.25 -4.33
CA SER A 410 11.96 -11.02 -3.99
C SER A 410 13.20 -10.37 -4.57
N SER A 411 14.37 -10.68 -4.03
CA SER A 411 15.64 -10.11 -4.49
C SER A 411 16.77 -11.11 -4.43
N ILE A 412 17.78 -10.88 -5.26
CA ILE A 412 19.09 -11.52 -5.15
C ILE A 412 20.19 -10.45 -5.21
N PHE A 413 21.20 -10.61 -4.36
CA PHE A 413 22.47 -9.89 -4.46
C PHE A 413 23.53 -10.87 -4.96
N THR A 414 24.09 -10.60 -6.14
CA THR A 414 25.09 -11.41 -6.81
C THR A 414 25.86 -10.57 -7.84
N ASN A 415 27.11 -10.94 -8.14
CA ASN A 415 27.87 -10.40 -9.25
C ASN A 415 27.86 -11.34 -10.47
N ASN A 416 27.20 -12.52 -10.36
CA ASN A 416 27.07 -13.49 -11.43
C ASN A 416 25.78 -13.25 -12.23
N LEU A 417 25.92 -12.96 -13.52
CA LEU A 417 24.77 -12.68 -14.39
C LEU A 417 23.85 -13.89 -14.54
N ASP A 418 24.40 -15.10 -14.64
CA ASP A 418 23.59 -16.31 -14.80
C ASP A 418 22.76 -16.58 -13.54
N SER A 419 23.33 -16.40 -12.34
CA SER A 419 22.60 -16.48 -11.08
C SER A 419 21.47 -15.43 -10.99
N ALA A 420 21.74 -14.21 -11.47
CA ALA A 420 20.75 -13.13 -11.51
C ALA A 420 19.58 -13.49 -12.45
N MET A 421 19.87 -13.93 -13.67
CA MET A 421 18.85 -14.29 -14.66
C MET A 421 18.06 -15.53 -14.24
N GLN A 422 18.73 -16.57 -13.73
CA GLN A 422 18.07 -17.74 -13.19
C GLN A 422 17.12 -17.40 -12.03
N SER A 423 17.53 -16.48 -11.15
CA SER A 423 16.69 -16.00 -10.07
C SER A 423 15.49 -15.22 -10.58
N PHE A 424 15.65 -14.37 -11.61
CA PHE A 424 14.54 -13.66 -12.23
C PHE A 424 13.48 -14.62 -12.80
N GLU A 425 13.92 -15.67 -13.50
CA GLU A 425 13.03 -16.64 -14.13
C GLU A 425 12.31 -17.56 -13.12
N LYS A 426 12.97 -17.92 -12.01
CA LYS A 426 12.49 -18.98 -11.12
C LYS A 426 11.85 -18.45 -9.82
N LEU A 427 12.14 -17.23 -9.38
CA LEU A 427 11.52 -16.67 -8.19
C LEU A 427 10.04 -16.35 -8.43
N GLN A 428 9.17 -16.93 -7.62
CA GLN A 428 7.72 -16.72 -7.68
C GLN A 428 7.34 -15.42 -6.98
N ALA A 429 7.69 -14.30 -7.58
CA ALA A 429 7.36 -12.96 -7.09
C ALA A 429 6.89 -12.10 -8.27
N LYS A 430 6.04 -11.11 -8.00
CA LYS A 430 5.58 -10.19 -9.05
C LYS A 430 6.66 -9.19 -9.44
N SER A 431 7.61 -8.92 -8.53
CA SER A 431 8.81 -8.14 -8.82
C SER A 431 10.04 -8.84 -8.27
N VAL A 432 11.06 -8.98 -9.10
CA VAL A 432 12.36 -9.53 -8.71
C VAL A 432 13.40 -8.42 -8.85
N PHE A 433 14.17 -8.19 -7.79
CA PHE A 433 15.23 -7.19 -7.77
C PHE A 433 16.60 -7.87 -7.86
N ILE A 434 17.50 -7.27 -8.60
CA ILE A 434 18.89 -7.70 -8.69
C ILE A 434 19.73 -6.58 -8.08
N ASN A 435 20.50 -6.91 -7.05
CA ASN A 435 21.38 -5.98 -6.33
C ASN A 435 20.66 -4.77 -5.67
N GLU A 436 19.38 -4.92 -5.36
CA GLU A 436 18.58 -3.95 -4.62
C GLU A 436 17.66 -4.67 -3.63
N GLN A 437 17.29 -4.00 -2.55
CA GLN A 437 16.42 -4.55 -1.52
C GLN A 437 14.93 -4.48 -1.91
N THR A 438 14.11 -5.35 -1.34
CA THR A 438 12.70 -5.51 -1.71
C THR A 438 11.79 -4.34 -1.38
N ALA A 439 12.15 -3.45 -0.44
CA ALA A 439 11.35 -2.28 -0.11
C ALA A 439 11.65 -1.04 -1.00
N PHE A 440 12.48 -1.20 -2.05
CA PHE A 440 12.65 -0.15 -3.06
C PHE A 440 11.32 0.09 -3.79
N ARG A 441 10.93 1.34 -3.95
CA ARG A 441 9.72 1.71 -4.67
C ARG A 441 9.79 3.12 -5.25
N VAL A 442 9.33 3.23 -6.49
CA VAL A 442 8.91 4.48 -7.15
C VAL A 442 7.44 4.36 -7.55
N ASP A 443 6.69 5.47 -7.56
CA ASP A 443 5.21 5.42 -7.65
C ASP A 443 4.68 5.19 -9.08
N TRP A 444 5.55 5.20 -10.09
CA TRP A 444 5.25 4.87 -11.50
C TRP A 444 5.55 3.42 -11.89
N MET A 445 6.23 2.63 -11.03
CA MET A 445 6.45 1.21 -11.30
C MET A 445 5.21 0.37 -10.99
N PRO A 446 5.00 -0.78 -11.67
CA PRO A 446 3.95 -1.72 -11.30
C PRO A 446 4.19 -2.22 -9.87
N PHE A 447 3.13 -2.34 -9.11
CA PHE A 447 3.19 -2.79 -7.72
C PHE A 447 2.02 -3.70 -7.40
N GLY A 448 2.27 -4.77 -6.68
CA GLY A 448 1.23 -5.71 -6.28
C GLY A 448 1.79 -7.10 -6.02
N GLY A 449 0.95 -7.96 -5.51
CA GLY A 449 1.27 -9.36 -5.25
C GLY A 449 0.49 -10.30 -6.16
N ILE A 450 0.92 -11.56 -6.14
CA ILE A 450 0.20 -12.71 -6.67
C ILE A 450 -0.05 -13.71 -5.54
N LYS A 451 -0.77 -14.79 -5.78
CA LYS A 451 -1.18 -15.77 -4.77
C LYS A 451 -1.91 -15.06 -3.60
N HIS A 452 -1.50 -15.31 -2.35
CA HIS A 452 -2.12 -14.67 -1.18
C HIS A 452 -1.76 -13.18 -1.00
N SER A 453 -0.75 -12.70 -1.72
CA SER A 453 -0.29 -11.30 -1.63
C SER A 453 -1.17 -10.29 -2.36
N GLY A 454 -2.16 -10.73 -3.13
CA GLY A 454 -3.13 -9.82 -3.71
C GLY A 454 -3.60 -10.17 -5.12
N GLU A 455 -4.31 -9.21 -5.71
CA GLU A 455 -4.88 -9.28 -7.06
C GLU A 455 -4.89 -7.87 -7.66
N GLY A 456 -4.69 -7.78 -8.97
CA GLY A 456 -4.57 -6.49 -9.67
C GLY A 456 -3.14 -5.97 -9.69
N VAL A 457 -2.97 -4.74 -10.15
CA VAL A 457 -1.68 -4.04 -10.23
C VAL A 457 -1.84 -2.64 -9.68
N GLY A 458 -1.14 -2.32 -8.58
CA GLY A 458 -1.02 -0.97 -8.07
C GLY A 458 0.03 -0.15 -8.84
N GLY A 459 0.18 1.11 -8.46
CA GLY A 459 0.93 2.13 -9.17
C GLY A 459 -0.05 3.10 -9.85
N ILE A 460 0.32 4.37 -9.94
CA ILE A 460 -0.62 5.44 -10.34
C ILE A 460 -1.24 5.17 -11.72
N ASP A 461 -0.42 4.89 -12.74
CA ASP A 461 -0.90 4.67 -14.12
C ASP A 461 -1.76 3.40 -14.22
N TYR A 462 -1.40 2.35 -13.49
CA TYR A 462 -2.13 1.08 -13.47
C TYR A 462 -3.49 1.24 -12.78
N THR A 463 -3.51 1.84 -11.60
CA THR A 463 -4.76 2.14 -10.88
C THR A 463 -5.66 3.04 -11.72
N PHE A 464 -5.11 4.09 -12.37
CA PHE A 464 -5.88 4.95 -13.26
C PHE A 464 -6.50 4.14 -14.41
N SER A 465 -5.76 3.21 -15.01
CA SER A 465 -6.25 2.35 -16.10
C SER A 465 -7.36 1.41 -15.63
N ASP A 466 -7.25 0.82 -14.44
CA ASP A 466 -8.27 -0.07 -13.85
C ASP A 466 -9.59 0.65 -13.58
N LEU A 467 -9.53 1.98 -13.32
CA LEU A 467 -10.69 2.84 -13.09
C LEU A 467 -11.33 3.35 -14.37
N MET A 468 -10.87 2.90 -15.54
CA MET A 468 -11.40 3.27 -16.86
C MET A 468 -11.81 2.02 -17.63
N TYR A 469 -12.76 2.19 -18.55
CA TYR A 469 -13.10 1.20 -19.57
C TYR A 469 -13.18 1.82 -20.95
N ASP A 470 -12.98 0.99 -21.97
CA ASP A 470 -13.14 1.42 -23.36
C ASP A 470 -14.58 1.28 -23.80
N LYS A 471 -15.20 2.41 -24.17
CA LYS A 471 -16.50 2.43 -24.84
C LYS A 471 -16.27 2.51 -26.33
N LEU A 472 -16.70 1.49 -27.07
CA LEU A 472 -16.57 1.41 -28.53
C LEU A 472 -17.66 2.19 -29.22
N LEU A 473 -17.27 3.04 -30.15
CA LEU A 473 -18.17 3.66 -31.16
C LEU A 473 -17.93 3.01 -32.51
N ILE A 474 -18.97 2.54 -33.14
CA ILE A 474 -18.96 2.05 -34.53
C ILE A 474 -19.88 2.94 -35.33
N ILE A 475 -19.38 3.50 -36.46
CA ILE A 475 -20.13 4.28 -37.43
C ILE A 475 -20.19 3.45 -38.68
N ASN A 476 -21.40 3.21 -39.19
CA ASN A 476 -21.65 2.57 -40.50
C ASN A 476 -22.12 3.62 -41.50
N SER A 477 -21.39 3.82 -42.60
CA SER A 477 -21.74 4.82 -43.60
C SER A 477 -21.11 4.48 -44.95
N LYS A 478 -21.89 4.38 -45.97
CA LYS A 478 -21.42 4.18 -47.37
C LYS A 478 -20.49 5.29 -47.88
N LYS A 479 -20.39 6.42 -47.17
CA LYS A 479 -19.46 7.52 -47.49
C LYS A 479 -18.11 7.40 -46.80
N ILE A 480 -17.92 6.41 -45.96
CA ILE A 480 -16.61 6.07 -45.35
C ILE A 480 -15.87 5.24 -46.41
N THR A 481 -15.08 5.93 -47.22
CA THR A 481 -14.13 5.27 -48.13
C THR A 481 -12.77 5.34 -47.52
N ASN A 482 -12.00 4.29 -47.69
CA ASN A 482 -10.60 4.21 -47.24
C ASN A 482 -9.70 5.19 -47.95
#